data_7049d4d60260f450686d931b4b498b06
#
_entry.id   7049d4d60260f450686d931b4b498b06
#
_cell.length_a   1.000
_cell.length_b   1.000
_cell.length_c   1.000
_cell.angle_alpha   90.00
_cell.angle_beta   90.00
_cell.angle_gamma   90.00
#
_symmetry.space_group_name_H-M   'P 1'
#
loop_
_entity.id
_entity.type
_entity.pdbx_description
1 polymer ?
#
loop_
_entity_poly.entity_id
_entity_poly.type
_entity_poly.pdbx_seq_one_letter_code
_entity_poly.pdbx_strand_id
1 'polypeptide(L)'
;MNTLPLLQEINVDKKKKNITNEQLADLLDVSKGFISQVFSGTSRITFMDFVNMVRYIYQDEERERRLIFEFCTGTTKPLNLCVAMEFASVEREYDLLNFLVQKGLNHRNAMVKECATFYDYIYKRLKGKLKGNKLWSAIMNEKKKPSYMEMKSLHALIIMYSFIDAAEYNSLLKFSPMDHVEVTEKEEKKEKEKKINDEYMRRSYEIRVKELQVIAHLMNNNVNESRKIAMQAISAQNTNDFPAFTASIYHYLGQSFLHEDVKKAIEWVEKAKSLLESYKTDKFEGSIKSFNETLEFIKIEASIDLYNIVPRSLGEMAHLYIKLDRKEEAIKILNQRLKEDKDAARLPYYYYYLGMATGEKKFFEESRVLFEQHGNRLCAELPNKYLKGL
;
A
#
# COMPACT_ATOMS: atom_id res chain seq x y z
N MET A 1 13.42 27.51 13.11
CA MET A 1 13.82 26.49 14.10
C MET A 1 15.03 25.76 13.54
N ASN A 2 15.85 25.21 14.39
CA ASN A 2 17.11 24.56 14.01
C ASN A 2 17.09 23.11 14.50
N THR A 3 17.57 22.17 13.70
CA THR A 3 17.69 20.74 14.08
C THR A 3 18.90 20.45 14.97
N LEU A 4 19.77 21.43 15.23
CA LEU A 4 21.00 21.20 16.00
C LEU A 4 20.76 20.72 17.44
N PRO A 5 19.81 21.28 18.23
CA PRO A 5 19.56 20.75 19.58
C PRO A 5 19.16 19.27 19.57
N LEU A 6 18.31 18.87 18.63
CA LEU A 6 17.91 17.49 18.43
C LEU A 6 19.11 16.58 18.10
N LEU A 7 19.96 17.01 17.17
CA LEU A 7 21.17 16.27 16.80
C LEU A 7 22.15 16.15 17.96
N GLN A 8 22.24 17.18 18.83
CA GLN A 8 23.08 17.12 20.05
C GLN A 8 22.52 16.12 21.08
N GLU A 9 21.19 16.06 21.29
CA GLU A 9 20.53 15.04 22.12
C GLU A 9 20.89 13.63 21.60
N ILE A 10 20.70 13.38 20.30
CA ILE A 10 21.03 12.09 19.68
C ILE A 10 22.51 11.74 19.84
N ASN A 11 23.43 12.71 19.72
CA ASN A 11 24.86 12.48 19.91
C ASN A 11 25.21 12.08 21.34
N VAL A 12 24.53 12.64 22.34
CA VAL A 12 24.69 12.23 23.75
C VAL A 12 24.22 10.80 23.95
N ASP A 13 23.05 10.46 23.43
CA ASP A 13 22.48 9.11 23.58
C ASP A 13 23.29 8.05 22.83
N LYS A 14 23.77 8.39 21.63
CA LYS A 14 24.70 7.57 20.86
C LYS A 14 25.95 7.20 21.66
N LYS A 15 26.55 8.21 22.35
CA LYS A 15 27.74 7.99 23.19
C LYS A 15 27.44 7.07 24.39
N LYS A 16 26.28 7.24 25.06
CA LYS A 16 25.83 6.36 26.14
C LYS A 16 25.68 4.91 25.69
N LYS A 17 25.32 4.68 24.44
CA LYS A 17 25.16 3.36 23.83
C LYS A 17 26.48 2.81 23.23
N ASN A 18 27.60 3.52 23.39
CA ASN A 18 28.90 3.17 22.81
C ASN A 18 28.90 3.04 21.27
N ILE A 19 27.99 3.74 20.59
CA ILE A 19 27.94 3.78 19.13
C ILE A 19 28.94 4.81 18.63
N THR A 20 29.85 4.43 17.73
CA THR A 20 30.89 5.31 17.18
C THR A 20 30.42 6.11 15.96
N ASN A 21 31.13 7.17 15.60
CA ASN A 21 30.86 7.89 14.34
C ASN A 21 31.22 7.04 13.11
N GLU A 22 32.12 6.09 13.25
CA GLU A 22 32.53 5.17 12.20
C GLU A 22 31.39 4.20 11.85
N GLN A 23 30.77 3.57 12.87
CA GLN A 23 29.58 2.72 12.68
C GLN A 23 28.43 3.45 11.99
N LEU A 24 28.19 4.73 12.35
CA LEU A 24 27.17 5.53 11.66
C LEU A 24 27.59 5.93 10.23
N ALA A 25 28.86 6.15 10.00
CA ALA A 25 29.40 6.45 8.68
C ALA A 25 29.26 5.24 7.74
N ASP A 26 29.59 4.06 8.23
CA ASP A 26 29.42 2.79 7.50
C ASP A 26 27.93 2.51 7.20
N LEU A 27 27.05 2.73 8.19
CA LEU A 27 25.59 2.56 8.03
C LEU A 27 25.01 3.46 6.92
N LEU A 28 25.48 4.69 6.83
CA LEU A 28 24.93 5.72 5.95
C LEU A 28 25.73 5.88 4.63
N ASP A 29 26.77 5.08 4.43
CA ASP A 29 27.71 5.16 3.30
C ASP A 29 28.28 6.60 3.12
N VAL A 30 28.77 7.17 4.22
CA VAL A 30 29.33 8.51 4.27
C VAL A 30 30.67 8.53 5.01
N SER A 31 31.41 9.66 4.98
CA SER A 31 32.64 9.78 5.74
C SER A 31 32.40 10.00 7.24
N LYS A 32 33.29 9.47 8.10
CA LYS A 32 33.30 9.75 9.54
C LYS A 32 33.35 11.26 9.86
N GLY A 33 34.02 12.03 9.02
CA GLY A 33 34.10 13.50 9.11
C GLY A 33 32.71 14.13 8.89
N PHE A 34 31.93 13.64 7.93
CA PHE A 34 30.57 14.11 7.71
C PHE A 34 29.66 13.90 8.93
N ILE A 35 29.71 12.74 9.57
CA ILE A 35 28.95 12.47 10.80
C ILE A 35 29.32 13.46 11.91
N SER A 36 30.61 13.77 12.08
CA SER A 36 31.08 14.79 13.03
C SER A 36 30.55 16.19 12.71
N GLN A 37 30.52 16.55 11.44
CA GLN A 37 29.98 17.82 10.95
C GLN A 37 28.45 17.91 11.14
N VAL A 38 27.71 16.82 10.97
CA VAL A 38 26.26 16.74 11.25
C VAL A 38 25.99 17.04 12.72
N PHE A 39 26.70 16.40 13.65
CA PHE A 39 26.50 16.61 15.09
C PHE A 39 27.00 17.97 15.58
N SER A 40 27.95 18.60 14.90
CA SER A 40 28.38 19.98 15.20
C SER A 40 27.49 21.04 14.52
N GLY A 41 26.59 20.64 13.63
CA GLY A 41 25.69 21.53 12.90
C GLY A 41 26.33 22.26 11.71
N THR A 42 27.56 21.89 11.32
CA THR A 42 28.26 22.46 10.15
C THR A 42 27.86 21.81 8.83
N SER A 43 27.27 20.60 8.87
CA SER A 43 26.68 19.92 7.72
C SER A 43 25.21 19.56 7.98
N ARG A 44 24.42 19.46 6.89
CA ARG A 44 22.99 19.15 6.95
C ARG A 44 22.76 17.72 6.48
N ILE A 45 22.25 16.87 7.36
CA ILE A 45 21.85 15.50 7.06
C ILE A 45 20.63 15.47 6.12
N THR A 46 20.53 14.45 5.26
CA THR A 46 19.31 14.16 4.50
C THR A 46 18.23 13.59 5.41
N PHE A 47 16.97 13.59 4.95
CA PHE A 47 15.88 13.05 5.76
C PHE A 47 16.03 11.54 5.96
N MET A 48 16.33 10.77 4.90
CA MET A 48 16.46 9.31 5.02
C MET A 48 17.68 8.90 5.83
N ASP A 49 18.81 9.60 5.71
CA ASP A 49 19.98 9.34 6.57
C ASP A 49 19.65 9.59 8.05
N PHE A 50 18.86 10.67 8.32
CA PHE A 50 18.39 10.93 9.68
C PHE A 50 17.50 9.79 10.20
N VAL A 51 16.53 9.31 9.41
CA VAL A 51 15.67 8.17 9.78
C VAL A 51 16.49 6.92 10.05
N ASN A 52 17.41 6.57 9.16
CA ASN A 52 18.27 5.39 9.31
C ASN A 52 19.15 5.48 10.55
N MET A 53 19.73 6.65 10.81
CA MET A 53 20.52 6.92 12.02
C MET A 53 19.69 6.74 13.30
N VAL A 54 18.48 7.28 13.33
CA VAL A 54 17.57 7.19 14.49
C VAL A 54 17.15 5.73 14.72
N ARG A 55 16.74 5.01 13.69
CA ARG A 55 16.38 3.58 13.77
C ARG A 55 17.54 2.72 14.30
N TYR A 56 18.75 2.97 13.84
CA TYR A 56 19.93 2.24 14.30
C TYR A 56 20.24 2.50 15.79
N ILE A 57 20.11 3.77 16.24
CA ILE A 57 20.47 4.15 17.61
C ILE A 57 19.40 3.69 18.61
N TYR A 58 18.11 3.79 18.30
CA TYR A 58 17.08 3.69 19.34
C TYR A 58 16.36 2.35 19.36
N GLN A 59 16.00 1.76 18.24
CA GLN A 59 15.23 0.50 18.16
C GLN A 59 13.93 0.56 19.01
N ASP A 60 13.33 1.73 19.11
CA ASP A 60 12.14 2.08 19.89
C ASP A 60 11.23 2.94 19.01
N GLU A 61 10.10 2.40 18.61
CA GLU A 61 9.23 3.01 17.60
C GLU A 61 8.64 4.33 18.08
N GLU A 62 8.23 4.45 19.35
CA GLU A 62 7.65 5.68 19.89
C GLU A 62 8.68 6.81 19.90
N ARG A 63 9.90 6.49 20.33
CA ARG A 63 11.01 7.44 20.33
C ARG A 63 11.43 7.83 18.92
N GLU A 64 11.49 6.88 17.99
CA GLU A 64 11.76 7.15 16.57
C GLU A 64 10.72 8.14 15.99
N ARG A 65 9.43 7.86 16.19
CA ARG A 65 8.33 8.73 15.74
C ARG A 65 8.49 10.14 16.27
N ARG A 66 8.77 10.30 17.57
CA ARG A 66 8.99 11.60 18.20
C ARG A 66 10.15 12.35 17.55
N LEU A 67 11.32 11.71 17.43
CA LEU A 67 12.52 12.35 16.89
C LEU A 67 12.35 12.72 15.41
N ILE A 68 11.70 11.85 14.61
CA ILE A 68 11.39 12.14 13.21
C ILE A 68 10.43 13.33 13.09
N PHE A 69 9.41 13.41 13.95
CA PHE A 69 8.49 14.55 13.96
C PHE A 69 9.20 15.85 14.33
N GLU A 70 10.05 15.82 15.36
CA GLU A 70 10.86 16.98 15.78
C GLU A 70 11.83 17.43 14.66
N PHE A 71 12.45 16.49 13.96
CA PHE A 71 13.29 16.81 12.81
C PHE A 71 12.50 17.52 11.71
N CYS A 72 11.32 17.02 11.37
CA CYS A 72 10.41 17.61 10.38
C CYS A 72 9.94 19.01 10.79
N THR A 73 9.78 19.25 12.08
CA THR A 73 9.45 20.59 12.62
C THR A 73 10.60 21.55 12.44
N GLY A 74 11.83 21.11 12.71
CA GLY A 74 13.04 21.96 12.73
C GLY A 74 13.73 22.12 11.38
N THR A 75 13.58 21.15 10.45
CA THR A 75 14.30 21.22 9.16
C THR A 75 13.81 22.38 8.29
N THR A 76 14.78 23.07 7.65
CA THR A 76 14.54 24.13 6.68
C THR A 76 14.94 23.71 5.25
N LYS A 77 15.51 22.51 5.08
CA LYS A 77 15.92 21.98 3.76
C LYS A 77 14.66 21.55 3.00
N PRO A 78 14.32 22.18 1.86
CA PRO A 78 13.09 21.88 1.12
C PRO A 78 12.98 20.40 0.73
N LEU A 79 14.08 19.80 0.26
CA LEU A 79 14.13 18.39 -0.11
C LEU A 79 13.74 17.47 1.06
N ASN A 80 14.23 17.74 2.28
CA ASN A 80 13.88 16.93 3.45
C ASN A 80 12.36 16.92 3.73
N LEU A 81 11.68 18.05 3.49
CA LEU A 81 10.22 18.13 3.67
C LEU A 81 9.47 17.31 2.61
N CYS A 82 9.92 17.33 1.35
CA CYS A 82 9.30 16.55 0.28
C CYS A 82 9.48 15.05 0.53
N VAL A 83 10.70 14.60 0.85
CA VAL A 83 11.00 13.19 1.14
C VAL A 83 10.26 12.73 2.40
N ALA A 84 10.14 13.59 3.42
CA ALA A 84 9.38 13.28 4.62
C ALA A 84 7.88 13.09 4.35
N MET A 85 7.29 13.80 3.38
CA MET A 85 5.89 13.58 2.97
C MET A 85 5.72 12.21 2.33
N GLU A 86 6.64 11.79 1.45
CA GLU A 86 6.60 10.44 0.89
C GLU A 86 6.77 9.39 1.97
N PHE A 87 7.78 9.52 2.81
CA PHE A 87 8.02 8.62 3.94
C PHE A 87 6.76 8.47 4.82
N ALA A 88 6.15 9.59 5.24
CA ALA A 88 4.96 9.57 6.08
C ALA A 88 3.75 8.92 5.38
N SER A 89 3.65 9.05 4.06
CA SER A 89 2.63 8.39 3.24
C SER A 89 2.82 6.88 3.19
N VAL A 90 4.06 6.42 2.99
CA VAL A 90 4.45 5.02 2.85
C VAL A 90 4.36 4.29 4.19
N GLU A 91 4.88 4.90 5.24
CA GLU A 91 4.92 4.36 6.60
C GLU A 91 3.59 4.50 7.36
N ARG A 92 2.55 5.06 6.71
CA ARG A 92 1.22 5.30 7.31
C ARG A 92 1.26 6.21 8.54
N GLU A 93 2.25 7.11 8.62
CA GLU A 93 2.37 8.13 9.66
C GLU A 93 1.43 9.30 9.38
N TYR A 94 0.12 9.07 9.57
CA TYR A 94 -0.92 10.01 9.14
C TYR A 94 -0.85 11.38 9.80
N ASP A 95 -0.45 11.45 11.07
CA ASP A 95 -0.34 12.72 11.79
C ASP A 95 0.86 13.52 11.30
N LEU A 96 1.98 12.85 11.06
CA LEU A 96 3.16 13.45 10.44
C LEU A 96 2.85 13.95 9.03
N LEU A 97 2.16 13.11 8.21
CA LEU A 97 1.79 13.50 6.86
C LEU A 97 0.89 14.74 6.86
N ASN A 98 -0.13 14.77 7.71
CA ASN A 98 -1.01 15.94 7.85
C ASN A 98 -0.23 17.20 8.26
N PHE A 99 0.64 17.09 9.26
CA PHE A 99 1.49 18.19 9.70
C PHE A 99 2.34 18.72 8.55
N LEU A 100 3.01 17.84 7.81
CA LEU A 100 3.89 18.22 6.70
C LEU A 100 3.11 18.86 5.54
N VAL A 101 1.93 18.33 5.21
CA VAL A 101 1.04 18.91 4.20
C VAL A 101 0.64 20.33 4.58
N GLN A 102 0.14 20.54 5.81
CA GLN A 102 -0.26 21.89 6.28
C GLN A 102 0.91 22.88 6.30
N LYS A 103 2.08 22.44 6.76
CA LYS A 103 3.33 23.22 6.73
C LYS A 103 3.74 23.54 5.30
N GLY A 104 3.61 22.55 4.38
CA GLY A 104 4.05 22.67 2.99
C GLY A 104 3.15 23.55 2.14
N LEU A 105 1.83 23.51 2.30
CA LEU A 105 0.87 24.35 1.57
C LEU A 105 1.13 25.85 1.76
N ASN A 106 1.65 26.24 2.93
CA ASN A 106 1.99 27.62 3.27
C ASN A 106 3.49 27.94 3.10
N HIS A 107 4.27 27.01 2.55
CA HIS A 107 5.72 27.18 2.44
C HIS A 107 6.11 28.15 1.31
N ARG A 108 7.21 28.93 1.49
CA ARG A 108 7.68 29.89 0.49
C ARG A 108 8.31 29.22 -0.73
N ASN A 109 8.92 28.04 -0.56
CA ASN A 109 9.55 27.29 -1.62
C ASN A 109 8.49 26.59 -2.49
N ALA A 110 8.54 26.82 -3.81
CA ALA A 110 7.54 26.32 -4.78
C ALA A 110 7.52 24.78 -4.85
N MET A 111 8.68 24.12 -4.74
CA MET A 111 8.79 22.66 -4.73
C MET A 111 8.03 22.05 -3.55
N VAL A 112 8.27 22.57 -2.34
CA VAL A 112 7.57 22.08 -1.12
C VAL A 112 6.07 22.30 -1.22
N LYS A 113 5.66 23.47 -1.76
CA LYS A 113 4.24 23.77 -1.94
C LYS A 113 3.58 22.84 -2.95
N GLU A 114 4.27 22.48 -4.03
CA GLU A 114 3.78 21.54 -5.01
C GLU A 114 3.69 20.12 -4.43
N CYS A 115 4.74 19.64 -3.73
CA CYS A 115 4.70 18.38 -2.99
C CYS A 115 3.49 18.32 -2.06
N ALA A 116 3.30 19.34 -1.21
CA ALA A 116 2.18 19.38 -0.27
C ALA A 116 0.81 19.34 -0.96
N THR A 117 0.67 19.97 -2.13
CA THR A 117 -0.59 19.92 -2.91
C THR A 117 -0.94 18.49 -3.30
N PHE A 118 0.01 17.72 -3.83
CA PHE A 118 -0.27 16.34 -4.27
C PHE A 118 -0.34 15.34 -3.10
N TYR A 119 0.48 15.54 -2.05
CA TYR A 119 0.36 14.70 -0.84
C TYR A 119 -0.93 14.96 -0.04
N ASP A 120 -1.59 16.10 -0.19
CA ASP A 120 -2.92 16.35 0.38
C ASP A 120 -3.97 15.41 -0.22
N TYR A 121 -3.91 15.12 -1.53
CA TYR A 121 -4.76 14.11 -2.16
C TYR A 121 -4.50 12.72 -1.60
N ILE A 122 -3.23 12.33 -1.45
CA ILE A 122 -2.86 11.06 -0.82
C ILE A 122 -3.38 10.98 0.61
N TYR A 123 -3.18 12.02 1.41
CA TYR A 123 -3.68 12.08 2.79
C TYR A 123 -5.21 11.93 2.86
N LYS A 124 -5.94 12.66 2.02
CA LYS A 124 -7.41 12.58 1.96
C LYS A 124 -7.88 11.19 1.53
N ARG A 125 -7.18 10.55 0.60
CA ARG A 125 -7.46 9.17 0.20
C ARG A 125 -7.22 8.18 1.35
N LEU A 126 -6.09 8.25 2.03
CA LEU A 126 -5.73 7.38 3.14
C LEU A 126 -6.72 7.51 4.33
N LYS A 127 -7.25 8.72 4.56
CA LYS A 127 -8.31 8.96 5.55
C LYS A 127 -9.72 8.62 5.04
N GLY A 128 -9.86 8.06 3.85
CA GLY A 128 -11.16 7.69 3.27
C GLY A 128 -12.05 8.86 2.86
N LYS A 129 -11.54 10.11 2.92
CA LYS A 129 -12.32 11.32 2.59
C LYS A 129 -12.51 11.50 1.09
N LEU A 130 -11.59 10.97 0.27
CA LEU A 130 -11.55 11.16 -1.17
C LEU A 130 -11.09 9.87 -1.86
N LYS A 131 -12.02 9.15 -2.52
CA LYS A 131 -11.76 7.85 -3.18
C LYS A 131 -12.47 7.74 -4.52
N GLY A 132 -12.00 6.82 -5.37
CA GLY A 132 -12.62 6.47 -6.64
C GLY A 132 -12.90 7.69 -7.53
N ASN A 133 -14.08 7.77 -8.10
CA ASN A 133 -14.49 8.86 -9.01
C ASN A 133 -14.39 10.26 -8.39
N LYS A 134 -14.55 10.38 -7.06
CA LYS A 134 -14.36 11.67 -6.37
C LYS A 134 -12.90 12.08 -6.37
N LEU A 135 -11.98 11.14 -6.16
CA LEU A 135 -10.54 11.39 -6.24
C LEU A 135 -10.14 11.75 -7.68
N TRP A 136 -10.62 10.97 -8.66
CA TRP A 136 -10.38 11.24 -10.07
C TRP A 136 -10.85 12.64 -10.47
N SER A 137 -12.09 13.00 -10.16
CA SER A 137 -12.64 14.32 -10.48
C SER A 137 -11.85 15.45 -9.80
N ALA A 138 -11.43 15.25 -8.55
CA ALA A 138 -10.68 16.25 -7.81
C ALA A 138 -9.30 16.49 -8.42
N ILE A 139 -8.56 15.42 -8.78
CA ILE A 139 -7.22 15.55 -9.35
C ILE A 139 -7.25 16.09 -10.80
N MET A 140 -8.25 15.69 -11.60
CA MET A 140 -8.40 16.19 -12.97
C MET A 140 -8.78 17.67 -13.02
N ASN A 141 -9.51 18.16 -12.02
CA ASN A 141 -9.88 19.57 -11.87
C ASN A 141 -8.81 20.41 -11.15
N GLU A 142 -7.68 19.80 -10.72
CA GLU A 142 -6.58 20.55 -10.08
C GLU A 142 -6.00 21.56 -11.08
N LYS A 143 -6.08 22.83 -10.70
CA LYS A 143 -5.62 23.94 -11.55
C LYS A 143 -4.10 23.97 -11.68
N LYS A 144 -3.42 23.54 -10.64
CA LYS A 144 -1.96 23.53 -10.58
C LYS A 144 -1.44 22.21 -11.14
N LYS A 145 -0.96 22.26 -12.38
CA LYS A 145 -0.29 21.10 -12.98
C LYS A 145 1.08 20.86 -12.34
N PRO A 146 1.51 19.59 -12.22
CA PRO A 146 2.82 19.26 -11.67
C PRO A 146 3.94 19.75 -12.58
N SER A 147 4.95 20.39 -11.97
CA SER A 147 6.11 20.92 -12.69
C SER A 147 7.40 20.13 -12.43
N TYR A 148 7.48 19.42 -11.33
CA TYR A 148 8.58 18.51 -11.00
C TYR A 148 8.27 17.09 -11.49
N MET A 149 9.30 16.37 -12.00
CA MET A 149 9.15 15.02 -12.54
C MET A 149 8.51 14.06 -11.51
N GLU A 150 9.01 14.10 -10.29
CA GLU A 150 8.48 13.27 -9.21
C GLU A 150 7.02 13.60 -8.88
N MET A 151 6.61 14.86 -9.05
CA MET A 151 5.21 15.25 -8.86
C MET A 151 4.33 14.86 -10.04
N LYS A 152 4.87 14.78 -11.27
CA LYS A 152 4.18 14.18 -12.42
C LYS A 152 3.93 12.69 -12.15
N SER A 153 4.93 11.98 -11.64
CA SER A 153 4.81 10.56 -11.25
C SER A 153 3.80 10.36 -10.12
N LEU A 154 3.82 11.21 -9.10
CA LEU A 154 2.83 11.16 -8.01
C LEU A 154 1.41 11.48 -8.50
N HIS A 155 1.26 12.45 -9.39
CA HIS A 155 -0.02 12.77 -10.02
C HIS A 155 -0.57 11.55 -10.79
N ALA A 156 0.25 10.88 -11.59
CA ALA A 156 -0.12 9.66 -12.28
C ALA A 156 -0.54 8.54 -11.30
N LEU A 157 0.22 8.36 -10.20
CA LEU A 157 -0.13 7.42 -9.13
C LEU A 157 -1.49 7.73 -8.50
N ILE A 158 -1.82 9.00 -8.26
CA ILE A 158 -3.12 9.41 -7.70
C ILE A 158 -4.25 9.01 -8.65
N ILE A 159 -4.05 9.19 -9.96
CA ILE A 159 -5.00 8.74 -10.98
C ILE A 159 -5.15 7.21 -10.94
N MET A 160 -4.05 6.46 -10.90
CA MET A 160 -4.10 5.00 -10.80
C MET A 160 -4.83 4.53 -9.53
N TYR A 161 -4.60 5.18 -8.39
CA TYR A 161 -5.35 4.90 -7.16
C TYR A 161 -6.85 5.17 -7.31
N SER A 162 -7.25 6.20 -8.07
CA SER A 162 -8.68 6.46 -8.30
C SER A 162 -9.35 5.32 -9.07
N PHE A 163 -8.66 4.72 -10.04
CA PHE A 163 -9.15 3.55 -10.77
C PHE A 163 -9.26 2.31 -9.87
N ILE A 164 -8.23 2.04 -9.03
CA ILE A 164 -8.29 0.93 -8.06
C ILE A 164 -9.48 1.10 -7.09
N ASP A 165 -9.63 2.29 -6.52
CA ASP A 165 -10.70 2.58 -5.57
C ASP A 165 -12.11 2.51 -6.21
N ALA A 166 -12.22 2.65 -7.54
CA ALA A 166 -13.44 2.52 -8.32
C ALA A 166 -13.64 1.12 -8.93
N ALA A 167 -12.71 0.18 -8.70
CA ALA A 167 -12.66 -1.12 -9.34
C ALA A 167 -12.58 -1.07 -10.90
N GLU A 168 -12.04 0.02 -11.44
CA GLU A 168 -11.86 0.24 -12.88
C GLU A 168 -10.51 -0.29 -13.37
N TYR A 169 -10.24 -1.57 -13.15
CA TYR A 169 -8.95 -2.21 -13.45
C TYR A 169 -8.56 -2.16 -14.93
N ASN A 170 -9.54 -2.22 -15.84
CA ASN A 170 -9.29 -2.08 -17.29
C ASN A 170 -8.82 -0.66 -17.65
N SER A 171 -9.38 0.36 -17.00
CA SER A 171 -8.96 1.76 -17.18
C SER A 171 -7.52 1.94 -16.68
N LEU A 172 -7.18 1.33 -15.54
CA LEU A 172 -5.83 1.34 -15.01
C LEU A 172 -4.82 0.70 -15.98
N LEU A 173 -5.14 -0.46 -16.54
CA LEU A 173 -4.22 -1.17 -17.46
C LEU A 173 -4.03 -0.44 -18.80
N LYS A 174 -5.01 0.37 -19.22
CA LYS A 174 -4.90 1.23 -20.41
C LYS A 174 -4.19 2.55 -20.11
N PHE A 175 -4.11 2.93 -18.84
CA PHE A 175 -3.45 4.13 -18.41
C PHE A 175 -1.94 3.89 -18.38
N SER A 176 -1.20 4.54 -19.28
CA SER A 176 0.25 4.54 -19.25
C SER A 176 0.73 5.75 -18.46
N PRO A 177 1.40 5.56 -17.30
CA PRO A 177 2.02 6.68 -16.60
C PRO A 177 3.05 7.42 -17.44
N MET A 178 3.72 6.71 -18.38
CA MET A 178 4.71 7.28 -19.30
C MET A 178 4.06 8.19 -20.34
N ASP A 179 2.87 7.86 -20.88
CA ASP A 179 2.19 8.69 -21.87
C ASP A 179 1.76 10.05 -21.28
N HIS A 180 1.42 10.08 -19.99
CA HIS A 180 1.14 11.35 -19.30
C HIS A 180 2.40 12.19 -19.07
N VAL A 181 3.56 11.57 -18.98
CA VAL A 181 4.86 12.25 -18.91
C VAL A 181 5.30 12.68 -20.31
N GLU A 182 5.13 11.83 -21.34
CA GLU A 182 5.54 12.09 -22.72
C GLU A 182 4.67 13.11 -23.47
N VAL A 183 3.34 13.19 -23.18
CA VAL A 183 2.48 14.22 -23.79
C VAL A 183 2.93 15.63 -23.36
N THR A 184 3.46 15.76 -22.13
CA THR A 184 4.11 16.99 -21.69
C THR A 184 5.49 17.22 -22.33
N GLU A 185 6.23 16.17 -22.70
CA GLU A 185 7.56 16.28 -23.36
C GLU A 185 7.49 16.88 -24.78
N LYS A 186 6.41 16.65 -25.53
CA LYS A 186 6.26 17.23 -26.89
C LYS A 186 6.00 18.74 -26.89
N GLU A 187 5.44 19.28 -25.82
CA GLU A 187 5.21 20.70 -25.66
C GLU A 187 6.37 21.45 -24.97
N GLU A 188 7.22 20.74 -24.19
CA GLU A 188 8.24 21.34 -23.29
C GLU A 188 9.69 21.22 -23.76
N LYS A 189 9.97 21.04 -25.05
CA LYS A 189 11.36 21.00 -25.57
C LYS A 189 12.20 22.28 -25.33
N LYS A 190 11.70 23.23 -24.52
CA LYS A 190 12.43 24.50 -24.23
C LYS A 190 12.76 24.77 -22.75
N GLU A 191 12.20 24.04 -21.78
CA GLU A 191 12.60 24.21 -20.37
C GLU A 191 13.32 22.96 -19.84
N LYS A 192 14.46 23.15 -19.18
CA LYS A 192 15.14 22.08 -18.42
C LYS A 192 14.16 21.54 -17.39
N GLU A 193 13.81 20.27 -17.50
CA GLU A 193 12.89 19.58 -16.61
C GLU A 193 13.35 19.68 -15.15
N LYS A 194 12.46 20.16 -14.27
CA LYS A 194 12.74 20.30 -12.84
C LYS A 194 12.67 18.92 -12.19
N LYS A 195 13.71 18.52 -11.46
CA LYS A 195 13.79 17.25 -10.73
C LYS A 195 14.03 17.51 -9.26
N ILE A 196 13.38 16.71 -8.42
CA ILE A 196 13.67 16.61 -6.97
C ILE A 196 14.94 15.76 -6.79
N ASN A 197 15.11 14.76 -7.63
CA ASN A 197 16.26 13.85 -7.71
C ASN A 197 16.54 13.14 -6.38
N ASP A 198 15.52 12.46 -5.86
CA ASP A 198 15.60 11.66 -4.63
C ASP A 198 15.32 10.18 -4.92
N GLU A 199 16.27 9.34 -4.54
CA GLU A 199 16.25 7.89 -4.80
C GLU A 199 15.11 7.18 -4.05
N TYR A 200 14.85 7.57 -2.79
CA TYR A 200 13.78 6.96 -1.99
C TYR A 200 12.41 7.23 -2.62
N MET A 201 12.14 8.49 -3.04
CA MET A 201 10.89 8.83 -3.72
C MET A 201 10.72 8.05 -5.02
N ARG A 202 11.77 7.96 -5.83
CA ARG A 202 11.74 7.22 -7.10
C ARG A 202 11.41 5.75 -6.88
N ARG A 203 12.11 5.09 -5.97
CA ARG A 203 11.90 3.66 -5.65
C ARG A 203 10.52 3.40 -5.06
N SER A 204 10.03 4.31 -4.22
CA SER A 204 8.68 4.23 -3.68
C SER A 204 7.62 4.28 -4.78
N TYR A 205 7.73 5.20 -5.73
CA TYR A 205 6.77 5.29 -6.84
C TYR A 205 6.82 4.05 -7.73
N GLU A 206 8.01 3.54 -8.03
CA GLU A 206 8.17 2.31 -8.83
C GLU A 206 7.46 1.11 -8.21
N ILE A 207 7.64 0.85 -6.91
CA ILE A 207 6.98 -0.28 -6.26
C ILE A 207 5.46 -0.11 -6.17
N ARG A 208 4.98 1.12 -5.96
CA ARG A 208 3.55 1.43 -5.92
C ARG A 208 2.89 1.22 -7.28
N VAL A 209 3.54 1.64 -8.37
CA VAL A 209 3.06 1.36 -9.74
C VAL A 209 2.98 -0.14 -9.99
N LYS A 210 4.02 -0.89 -9.65
CA LYS A 210 4.04 -2.36 -9.82
C LYS A 210 2.95 -3.04 -8.99
N GLU A 211 2.75 -2.64 -7.73
CA GLU A 211 1.65 -3.13 -6.90
C GLU A 211 0.30 -2.94 -7.58
N LEU A 212 0.01 -1.73 -8.06
CA LEU A 212 -1.25 -1.42 -8.73
C LEU A 212 -1.45 -2.22 -10.03
N GLN A 213 -0.37 -2.45 -10.79
CA GLN A 213 -0.40 -3.29 -11.98
C GLN A 213 -0.66 -4.77 -11.62
N VAL A 214 -0.02 -5.30 -10.58
CA VAL A 214 -0.27 -6.66 -10.08
C VAL A 214 -1.75 -6.85 -9.76
N ILE A 215 -2.34 -5.91 -9.01
CA ILE A 215 -3.75 -5.93 -8.64
C ILE A 215 -4.63 -5.89 -9.88
N ALA A 216 -4.40 -4.95 -10.79
CA ALA A 216 -5.25 -4.76 -11.95
C ALA A 216 -5.22 -5.95 -12.91
N HIS A 217 -4.04 -6.54 -13.17
CA HIS A 217 -3.95 -7.76 -13.96
C HIS A 217 -4.66 -8.93 -13.29
N LEU A 218 -4.47 -9.11 -11.98
CA LEU A 218 -5.10 -10.19 -11.24
C LEU A 218 -6.63 -10.07 -11.26
N MET A 219 -7.16 -8.89 -10.95
CA MET A 219 -8.61 -8.65 -10.95
C MET A 219 -9.24 -8.84 -12.34
N ASN A 220 -8.49 -8.59 -13.40
CA ASN A 220 -8.91 -8.90 -14.77
C ASN A 220 -8.68 -10.36 -15.20
N ASN A 221 -8.30 -11.23 -14.28
CA ASN A 221 -7.96 -12.64 -14.51
C ASN A 221 -6.75 -12.84 -15.45
N ASN A 222 -5.88 -11.84 -15.60
CA ASN A 222 -4.61 -11.93 -16.33
C ASN A 222 -3.51 -12.48 -15.41
N VAL A 223 -3.70 -13.69 -14.90
CA VAL A 223 -2.90 -14.28 -13.82
C VAL A 223 -1.41 -14.36 -14.14
N ASN A 224 -1.04 -14.75 -15.36
CA ASN A 224 0.36 -14.90 -15.75
C ASN A 224 1.11 -13.57 -15.75
N GLU A 225 0.51 -12.50 -16.26
CA GLU A 225 1.14 -11.17 -16.28
C GLU A 225 1.22 -10.59 -14.86
N SER A 226 0.17 -10.78 -14.04
CA SER A 226 0.20 -10.42 -12.62
C SER A 226 1.38 -11.08 -11.88
N ARG A 227 1.59 -12.40 -12.05
CA ARG A 227 2.71 -13.15 -11.45
C ARG A 227 4.05 -12.65 -11.94
N LYS A 228 4.19 -12.40 -13.23
CA LYS A 228 5.43 -11.89 -13.84
C LYS A 228 5.83 -10.54 -13.23
N ILE A 229 4.90 -9.57 -13.16
CA ILE A 229 5.15 -8.26 -12.57
C ILE A 229 5.45 -8.37 -11.06
N ALA A 230 4.70 -9.22 -10.33
CA ALA A 230 4.95 -9.47 -8.91
C ALA A 230 6.37 -9.99 -8.67
N MET A 231 6.82 -11.00 -9.43
CA MET A 231 8.17 -11.56 -9.30
C MET A 231 9.25 -10.54 -9.65
N GLN A 232 9.04 -9.72 -10.69
CA GLN A 232 9.95 -8.62 -11.02
C GLN A 232 10.04 -7.58 -9.89
N ALA A 233 8.92 -7.23 -9.27
CA ALA A 233 8.90 -6.29 -8.15
C ALA A 233 9.66 -6.84 -6.93
N ILE A 234 9.45 -8.11 -6.60
CA ILE A 234 10.10 -8.79 -5.47
C ILE A 234 11.63 -8.90 -5.70
N SER A 235 12.05 -9.22 -6.92
CA SER A 235 13.47 -9.38 -7.26
C SER A 235 14.24 -8.06 -7.29
N ALA A 236 13.58 -6.95 -7.60
CA ALA A 236 14.20 -5.64 -7.74
C ALA A 236 14.33 -4.85 -6.43
N GLN A 237 13.65 -5.27 -5.35
CA GLN A 237 13.53 -4.52 -4.11
C GLN A 237 14.15 -5.27 -2.92
N ASN A 238 14.78 -4.52 -2.02
CA ASN A 238 14.96 -5.01 -0.66
C ASN A 238 13.58 -5.00 0.04
N THR A 239 13.11 -6.15 0.48
CA THR A 239 11.78 -6.33 1.08
C THR A 239 11.55 -5.44 2.31
N ASN A 240 12.62 -5.01 2.98
CA ASN A 240 12.56 -4.17 4.17
C ASN A 240 12.37 -2.67 3.86
N ASP A 241 12.60 -2.22 2.62
CA ASP A 241 12.50 -0.79 2.28
C ASP A 241 11.03 -0.31 2.22
N PHE A 242 10.14 -1.18 1.72
CA PHE A 242 8.71 -0.85 1.53
C PHE A 242 7.81 -2.01 1.96
N PRO A 243 7.79 -2.38 3.25
CA PRO A 243 7.17 -3.62 3.72
C PRO A 243 5.69 -3.74 3.40
N ALA A 244 4.93 -2.64 3.48
CA ALA A 244 3.50 -2.64 3.21
C ALA A 244 3.19 -3.01 1.74
N PHE A 245 3.94 -2.46 0.79
CA PHE A 245 3.75 -2.74 -0.65
C PHE A 245 4.27 -4.13 -1.00
N THR A 246 5.41 -4.54 -0.45
CA THR A 246 5.96 -5.88 -0.64
C THR A 246 5.01 -6.96 -0.11
N ALA A 247 4.43 -6.77 1.07
CA ALA A 247 3.44 -7.69 1.63
C ALA A 247 2.15 -7.72 0.79
N SER A 248 1.70 -6.57 0.28
CA SER A 248 0.57 -6.48 -0.64
C SER A 248 0.83 -7.29 -1.92
N ILE A 249 2.02 -7.15 -2.53
CA ILE A 249 2.42 -7.93 -3.71
C ILE A 249 2.44 -9.43 -3.41
N TYR A 250 2.99 -9.88 -2.26
CA TYR A 250 2.95 -11.29 -1.84
C TYR A 250 1.52 -11.78 -1.68
N HIS A 251 0.64 -10.98 -1.08
CA HIS A 251 -0.77 -11.32 -0.88
C HIS A 251 -1.49 -11.56 -2.21
N TYR A 252 -1.36 -10.65 -3.18
CA TYR A 252 -1.97 -10.81 -4.50
C TYR A 252 -1.31 -11.92 -5.33
N LEU A 253 0.00 -12.14 -5.16
CA LEU A 253 0.68 -13.29 -5.74
C LEU A 253 0.11 -14.60 -5.18
N GLY A 254 -0.19 -14.67 -3.89
CA GLY A 254 -0.89 -15.82 -3.29
C GLY A 254 -2.28 -16.01 -3.89
N GLN A 255 -3.09 -14.96 -3.98
CA GLN A 255 -4.41 -15.05 -4.61
C GLN A 255 -4.35 -15.53 -6.07
N SER A 256 -3.27 -15.24 -6.80
CA SER A 256 -3.09 -15.70 -8.17
C SER A 256 -3.05 -17.24 -8.32
N PHE A 257 -2.76 -17.96 -7.25
CA PHE A 257 -2.73 -19.43 -7.22
C PHE A 257 -4.03 -20.06 -6.72
N LEU A 258 -5.06 -19.26 -6.39
CA LEU A 258 -6.32 -19.72 -5.79
C LEU A 258 -6.98 -20.89 -6.56
N HIS A 259 -6.92 -20.88 -7.89
CA HIS A 259 -7.57 -21.86 -8.74
C HIS A 259 -6.65 -22.98 -9.24
N GLU A 260 -5.35 -22.90 -8.98
CA GLU A 260 -4.35 -23.81 -9.54
C GLU A 260 -3.56 -24.60 -8.48
N ASP A 261 -3.07 -23.89 -7.45
CA ASP A 261 -2.17 -24.47 -6.45
C ASP A 261 -2.42 -23.85 -5.07
N VAL A 262 -3.32 -24.47 -4.32
CA VAL A 262 -3.74 -23.98 -3.00
C VAL A 262 -2.58 -23.91 -2.00
N LYS A 263 -1.58 -24.81 -2.10
CA LYS A 263 -0.42 -24.78 -1.21
C LYS A 263 0.41 -23.53 -1.44
N LYS A 264 0.67 -23.21 -2.71
CA LYS A 264 1.37 -21.94 -3.04
C LYS A 264 0.53 -20.72 -2.69
N ALA A 265 -0.79 -20.76 -2.84
CA ALA A 265 -1.66 -19.68 -2.43
C ALA A 265 -1.48 -19.36 -0.93
N ILE A 266 -1.55 -20.39 -0.09
CA ILE A 266 -1.35 -20.27 1.36
C ILE A 266 0.07 -19.76 1.67
N GLU A 267 1.11 -20.36 1.08
CA GLU A 267 2.51 -20.01 1.32
C GLU A 267 2.79 -18.52 1.08
N TRP A 268 2.32 -17.97 -0.04
CA TRP A 268 2.55 -16.56 -0.36
C TRP A 268 1.76 -15.62 0.55
N VAL A 269 0.52 -15.96 0.93
CA VAL A 269 -0.25 -15.12 1.86
C VAL A 269 0.33 -15.19 3.28
N GLU A 270 0.80 -16.35 3.74
CA GLU A 270 1.52 -16.49 5.02
C GLU A 270 2.82 -15.68 5.00
N LYS A 271 3.55 -15.64 3.88
CA LYS A 271 4.75 -14.81 3.73
C LYS A 271 4.42 -13.32 3.81
N ALA A 272 3.32 -12.88 3.20
CA ALA A 272 2.83 -11.51 3.30
C ALA A 272 2.54 -11.12 4.76
N LYS A 273 1.83 -11.99 5.47
CA LYS A 273 1.48 -11.81 6.88
C LYS A 273 2.73 -11.76 7.77
N SER A 274 3.60 -12.76 7.66
CA SER A 274 4.83 -12.86 8.48
C SER A 274 5.74 -11.66 8.28
N LEU A 275 5.82 -11.12 7.06
CA LEU A 275 6.59 -9.91 6.80
C LEU A 275 6.08 -8.74 7.65
N LEU A 276 4.77 -8.47 7.69
CA LEU A 276 4.24 -7.34 8.45
C LEU A 276 4.24 -7.58 9.96
N GLU A 277 4.01 -8.82 10.41
CA GLU A 277 4.07 -9.19 11.82
C GLU A 277 5.48 -9.00 12.42
N SER A 278 6.54 -9.14 11.60
CA SER A 278 7.92 -8.95 12.06
C SER A 278 8.21 -7.52 12.53
N TYR A 279 7.43 -6.53 12.09
CA TYR A 279 7.59 -5.12 12.48
C TYR A 279 6.99 -4.78 13.85
N LYS A 280 6.16 -5.67 14.44
CA LYS A 280 5.56 -5.51 15.78
C LYS A 280 4.88 -4.15 16.01
N THR A 281 4.23 -3.61 15.00
CA THR A 281 3.54 -2.31 15.03
C THR A 281 2.05 -2.47 14.72
N ASP A 282 1.22 -1.59 15.27
CA ASP A 282 -0.22 -1.52 15.00
C ASP A 282 -0.58 -0.97 13.61
N LYS A 283 0.36 -0.29 12.95
CA LYS A 283 0.19 0.31 11.62
C LYS A 283 -0.30 -0.67 10.56
N PHE A 284 0.03 -1.94 10.70
CA PHE A 284 -0.26 -2.99 9.73
C PHE A 284 -1.41 -3.91 10.13
N GLU A 285 -2.05 -3.71 11.29
CA GLU A 285 -3.14 -4.56 11.77
C GLU A 285 -4.25 -4.77 10.74
N GLY A 286 -4.67 -3.70 10.05
CA GLY A 286 -5.69 -3.79 9.01
C GLY A 286 -5.28 -4.68 7.84
N SER A 287 -4.00 -4.64 7.41
CA SER A 287 -3.47 -5.51 6.35
C SER A 287 -3.34 -6.95 6.82
N ILE A 288 -2.81 -7.17 8.03
CA ILE A 288 -2.68 -8.50 8.64
C ILE A 288 -4.07 -9.15 8.80
N LYS A 289 -5.07 -8.37 9.22
CA LYS A 289 -6.47 -8.84 9.29
C LYS A 289 -6.98 -9.30 7.92
N SER A 290 -6.77 -8.51 6.88
CA SER A 290 -7.16 -8.86 5.51
C SER A 290 -6.44 -10.12 5.01
N PHE A 291 -5.16 -10.30 5.33
CA PHE A 291 -4.41 -11.50 4.96
C PHE A 291 -4.93 -12.74 5.68
N ASN A 292 -5.29 -12.62 6.96
CA ASN A 292 -5.92 -13.71 7.70
C ASN A 292 -7.30 -14.08 7.13
N GLU A 293 -8.13 -13.10 6.75
CA GLU A 293 -9.42 -13.34 6.10
C GLU A 293 -9.23 -14.08 4.76
N THR A 294 -8.22 -13.73 3.98
CA THR A 294 -7.88 -14.44 2.74
C THR A 294 -7.40 -15.87 3.01
N LEU A 295 -6.58 -16.10 4.04
CA LEU A 295 -6.13 -17.45 4.43
C LEU A 295 -7.30 -18.31 4.89
N GLU A 296 -8.22 -17.77 5.68
CA GLU A 296 -9.44 -18.46 6.10
C GLU A 296 -10.26 -18.87 4.88
N PHE A 297 -10.54 -17.94 3.97
CA PHE A 297 -11.26 -18.23 2.73
C PHE A 297 -10.59 -19.36 1.92
N ILE A 298 -9.27 -19.26 1.67
CA ILE A 298 -8.54 -20.26 0.88
C ILE A 298 -8.61 -21.65 1.55
N LYS A 299 -8.39 -21.73 2.87
CA LYS A 299 -8.42 -22.99 3.63
C LYS A 299 -9.81 -23.62 3.64
N ILE A 300 -10.85 -22.83 3.87
CA ILE A 300 -12.25 -23.29 3.86
C ILE A 300 -12.62 -23.76 2.47
N GLU A 301 -12.34 -22.96 1.42
CA GLU A 301 -12.68 -23.31 0.03
C GLU A 301 -12.03 -24.64 -0.38
N ALA A 302 -10.77 -24.85 0.00
CA ALA A 302 -10.03 -26.08 -0.27
C ALA A 302 -10.31 -27.24 0.71
N SER A 303 -11.17 -27.04 1.71
CA SER A 303 -11.47 -28.03 2.77
C SER A 303 -10.23 -28.47 3.56
N ILE A 304 -9.33 -27.55 3.85
CA ILE A 304 -8.09 -27.81 4.61
C ILE A 304 -8.30 -27.41 6.06
N ASP A 305 -8.09 -28.36 6.96
CA ASP A 305 -8.04 -28.18 8.43
C ASP A 305 -9.29 -27.45 9.01
N LEU A 306 -10.47 -27.78 8.48
CA LEU A 306 -11.75 -27.12 8.75
C LEU A 306 -12.09 -27.02 10.25
N TYR A 307 -11.75 -28.04 11.05
CA TYR A 307 -12.09 -28.09 12.48
C TYR A 307 -11.26 -27.15 13.36
N ASN A 308 -10.12 -26.65 12.85
CA ASN A 308 -9.25 -25.70 13.57
C ASN A 308 -9.44 -24.26 13.10
N ILE A 309 -10.33 -24.00 12.13
CA ILE A 309 -10.61 -22.65 11.65
C ILE A 309 -11.66 -21.97 12.55
N VAL A 310 -11.31 -20.81 13.07
CA VAL A 310 -12.26 -19.92 13.78
C VAL A 310 -12.50 -18.71 12.88
N PRO A 311 -13.64 -18.69 12.13
CA PRO A 311 -13.89 -17.62 11.17
C PRO A 311 -14.06 -16.25 11.84
N ARG A 312 -13.43 -15.22 11.27
CA ARG A 312 -13.52 -13.84 11.77
C ARG A 312 -14.76 -13.11 11.30
N SER A 313 -15.48 -13.63 10.31
CA SER A 313 -16.71 -13.03 9.80
C SER A 313 -17.84 -14.03 9.74
N LEU A 314 -19.10 -13.53 9.83
CA LEU A 314 -20.28 -14.38 9.69
C LEU A 314 -20.39 -14.97 8.29
N GLY A 315 -19.89 -14.29 7.25
CA GLY A 315 -19.83 -14.84 5.88
C GLY A 315 -18.94 -16.07 5.81
N GLU A 316 -17.72 -16.00 6.34
CA GLU A 316 -16.80 -17.14 6.38
C GLU A 316 -17.28 -18.23 7.37
N MET A 317 -18.02 -17.88 8.43
CA MET A 317 -18.68 -18.86 9.28
C MET A 317 -19.72 -19.68 8.49
N ALA A 318 -20.53 -19.00 7.68
CA ALA A 318 -21.49 -19.70 6.82
C ALA A 318 -20.78 -20.59 5.78
N HIS A 319 -19.69 -20.11 5.18
CA HIS A 319 -18.86 -20.88 4.27
C HIS A 319 -18.31 -22.15 4.94
N LEU A 320 -17.75 -22.03 6.14
CA LEU A 320 -17.27 -23.16 6.93
C LEU A 320 -18.40 -24.16 7.24
N TYR A 321 -19.59 -23.69 7.62
CA TYR A 321 -20.74 -24.56 7.90
C TYR A 321 -21.18 -25.35 6.67
N ILE A 322 -21.12 -24.75 5.48
CA ILE A 322 -21.40 -25.46 4.22
C ILE A 322 -20.42 -26.62 4.02
N LYS A 323 -19.11 -26.35 4.22
CA LYS A 323 -18.07 -27.38 4.08
C LYS A 323 -18.14 -28.48 5.13
N LEU A 324 -18.76 -28.18 6.30
CA LEU A 324 -19.06 -29.13 7.38
C LEU A 324 -20.44 -29.78 7.26
N ASP A 325 -21.14 -29.63 6.14
CA ASP A 325 -22.51 -30.13 5.84
C ASP A 325 -23.60 -29.58 6.75
N ARG A 326 -23.37 -28.42 7.40
CA ARG A 326 -24.35 -27.69 8.24
C ARG A 326 -25.08 -26.61 7.42
N LYS A 327 -25.69 -27.03 6.30
CA LYS A 327 -26.22 -26.13 5.26
C LYS A 327 -27.36 -25.23 5.76
N GLU A 328 -28.28 -25.75 6.59
CA GLU A 328 -29.41 -24.99 7.10
C GLU A 328 -28.98 -23.80 7.98
N GLU A 329 -27.97 -24.01 8.81
CA GLU A 329 -27.40 -22.95 9.64
C GLU A 329 -26.70 -21.89 8.79
N ALA A 330 -25.96 -22.32 7.76
CA ALA A 330 -25.32 -21.42 6.80
C ALA A 330 -26.36 -20.55 6.07
N ILE A 331 -27.44 -21.15 5.55
CA ILE A 331 -28.52 -20.43 4.84
C ILE A 331 -29.16 -19.38 5.75
N LYS A 332 -29.38 -19.70 7.02
CA LYS A 332 -29.94 -18.75 7.99
C LYS A 332 -29.03 -17.53 8.18
N ILE A 333 -27.73 -17.77 8.35
CA ILE A 333 -26.72 -16.69 8.49
C ILE A 333 -26.70 -15.84 7.21
N LEU A 334 -26.60 -16.47 6.03
CA LEU A 334 -26.49 -15.76 4.76
C LEU A 334 -27.72 -14.92 4.45
N ASN A 335 -28.93 -15.43 4.70
CA ASN A 335 -30.16 -14.67 4.52
C ASN A 335 -30.25 -13.45 5.47
N GLN A 336 -29.72 -13.56 6.69
CA GLN A 336 -29.61 -12.44 7.59
C GLN A 336 -28.59 -11.42 7.07
N ARG A 337 -27.39 -11.87 6.63
CA ARG A 337 -26.34 -11.00 6.10
C ARG A 337 -26.76 -10.25 4.85
N LEU A 338 -27.49 -10.89 3.92
CA LEU A 338 -28.01 -10.22 2.72
C LEU A 338 -28.98 -9.05 3.05
N LYS A 339 -29.64 -9.09 4.22
CA LYS A 339 -30.54 -8.00 4.67
C LYS A 339 -29.79 -6.88 5.39
N GLU A 340 -28.76 -7.21 6.15
CA GLU A 340 -28.10 -6.30 7.08
C GLU A 340 -26.81 -5.68 6.52
N ASP A 341 -26.07 -6.44 5.71
CA ASP A 341 -24.77 -5.99 5.22
C ASP A 341 -24.92 -5.02 4.05
N LYS A 342 -24.35 -3.82 4.24
CA LYS A 342 -24.34 -2.76 3.23
C LYS A 342 -23.06 -2.77 2.39
N ASP A 343 -22.13 -3.67 2.70
CA ASP A 343 -20.87 -3.78 1.97
C ASP A 343 -21.08 -4.56 0.66
N ALA A 344 -21.26 -3.81 -0.42
CA ALA A 344 -21.48 -4.39 -1.75
C ALA A 344 -20.39 -5.38 -2.19
N ALA A 345 -19.15 -5.21 -1.71
CA ALA A 345 -18.05 -6.10 -2.06
C ALA A 345 -18.19 -7.52 -1.48
N ARG A 346 -19.02 -7.71 -0.46
CA ARG A 346 -19.28 -9.01 0.18
C ARG A 346 -20.43 -9.77 -0.45
N LEU A 347 -21.37 -9.07 -1.08
CA LEU A 347 -22.56 -9.67 -1.66
C LEU A 347 -22.27 -10.81 -2.65
N PRO A 348 -21.27 -10.70 -3.57
CA PRO A 348 -20.94 -11.78 -4.47
C PRO A 348 -20.60 -13.09 -3.75
N TYR A 349 -19.88 -13.03 -2.65
CA TYR A 349 -19.52 -14.20 -1.85
C TYR A 349 -20.73 -14.81 -1.16
N TYR A 350 -21.67 -14.00 -0.62
CA TYR A 350 -22.88 -14.53 0.01
C TYR A 350 -23.76 -15.27 -0.96
N TYR A 351 -23.91 -14.78 -2.21
CA TYR A 351 -24.62 -15.50 -3.25
C TYR A 351 -23.88 -16.76 -3.68
N TYR A 352 -22.54 -16.72 -3.77
CA TYR A 352 -21.73 -17.91 -4.04
C TYR A 352 -21.96 -18.98 -2.98
N TYR A 353 -21.92 -18.64 -1.70
CA TYR A 353 -22.17 -19.56 -0.59
C TYR A 353 -23.61 -20.08 -0.56
N LEU A 354 -24.61 -19.25 -0.89
CA LEU A 354 -25.99 -19.73 -1.05
C LEU A 354 -26.11 -20.75 -2.17
N GLY A 355 -25.46 -20.54 -3.31
CA GLY A 355 -25.39 -21.52 -4.38
C GLY A 355 -24.81 -22.85 -3.93
N MET A 356 -23.71 -22.83 -3.17
CA MET A 356 -23.09 -24.03 -2.60
C MET A 356 -24.01 -24.75 -1.59
N ALA A 357 -24.75 -24.01 -0.77
CA ALA A 357 -25.63 -24.57 0.25
C ALA A 357 -26.90 -25.20 -0.35
N THR A 358 -27.50 -24.53 -1.35
CA THR A 358 -28.81 -24.92 -1.93
C THR A 358 -28.70 -25.74 -3.20
N GLY A 359 -27.58 -25.64 -3.94
CA GLY A 359 -27.44 -26.17 -5.29
C GLY A 359 -28.19 -25.41 -6.37
N GLU A 360 -28.82 -24.26 -6.04
CA GLU A 360 -29.62 -23.50 -6.98
C GLU A 360 -28.76 -22.66 -7.92
N LYS A 361 -28.84 -22.88 -9.20
CA LYS A 361 -28.11 -22.21 -10.28
C LYS A 361 -28.20 -20.69 -10.24
N LYS A 362 -29.37 -20.13 -9.93
CA LYS A 362 -29.62 -18.70 -9.87
C LYS A 362 -28.68 -17.94 -8.94
N PHE A 363 -28.27 -18.56 -7.82
CA PHE A 363 -27.36 -17.91 -6.87
C PHE A 363 -25.92 -17.83 -7.40
N PHE A 364 -25.47 -18.85 -8.13
CA PHE A 364 -24.17 -18.81 -8.82
C PHE A 364 -24.16 -17.77 -9.96
N GLU A 365 -25.27 -17.66 -10.72
CA GLU A 365 -25.41 -16.64 -11.77
C GLU A 365 -25.35 -15.23 -11.17
N GLU A 366 -26.08 -14.96 -10.08
CA GLU A 366 -26.07 -13.67 -9.40
C GLU A 366 -24.68 -13.35 -8.83
N SER A 367 -24.03 -14.33 -8.18
CA SER A 367 -22.66 -14.17 -7.67
C SER A 367 -21.69 -13.78 -8.79
N ARG A 368 -21.73 -14.47 -9.93
CA ARG A 368 -20.87 -14.18 -11.08
C ARG A 368 -21.09 -12.77 -11.59
N VAL A 369 -22.34 -12.36 -11.80
CA VAL A 369 -22.68 -11.02 -12.29
C VAL A 369 -22.16 -9.95 -11.34
N LEU A 370 -22.34 -10.14 -10.05
CA LEU A 370 -21.86 -9.19 -9.03
C LEU A 370 -20.33 -9.11 -8.98
N PHE A 371 -19.60 -10.25 -9.08
CA PHE A 371 -18.14 -10.22 -9.19
C PHE A 371 -17.67 -9.46 -10.42
N GLU A 372 -18.30 -9.69 -11.58
CA GLU A 372 -17.97 -9.00 -12.82
C GLU A 372 -18.27 -7.49 -12.73
N GLN A 373 -19.40 -7.09 -12.13
CA GLN A 373 -19.76 -5.69 -11.88
C GLN A 373 -18.77 -4.98 -10.97
N HIS A 374 -18.22 -5.69 -9.98
CA HIS A 374 -17.18 -5.18 -9.09
C HIS A 374 -15.77 -5.33 -9.66
N GLY A 375 -15.64 -5.69 -10.95
CA GLY A 375 -14.36 -5.83 -11.64
C GLY A 375 -13.51 -7.03 -11.19
N ASN A 376 -14.01 -7.90 -10.32
CA ASN A 376 -13.26 -9.05 -9.79
C ASN A 376 -13.50 -10.33 -10.64
N ARG A 377 -12.92 -10.35 -11.82
CA ARG A 377 -13.03 -11.51 -12.74
C ARG A 377 -12.31 -12.75 -12.23
N LEU A 378 -11.29 -12.61 -11.40
CA LEU A 378 -10.63 -13.75 -10.76
C LEU A 378 -11.62 -14.55 -9.91
N CYS A 379 -12.35 -13.87 -9.01
CA CYS A 379 -13.32 -14.51 -8.14
C CYS A 379 -14.61 -14.93 -8.88
N ALA A 380 -14.92 -14.31 -10.04
CA ALA A 380 -16.02 -14.78 -10.89
C ALA A 380 -15.82 -16.22 -11.40
N GLU A 381 -14.58 -16.73 -11.41
CA GLU A 381 -14.32 -18.13 -11.73
C GLU A 381 -14.80 -19.10 -10.63
N LEU A 382 -15.03 -18.67 -9.41
CA LEU A 382 -15.57 -19.51 -8.34
C LEU A 382 -16.97 -20.04 -8.70
N PRO A 383 -18.00 -19.19 -8.94
CA PRO A 383 -19.31 -19.66 -9.37
C PRO A 383 -19.28 -20.29 -10.78
N ASN A 384 -18.37 -19.85 -11.68
CA ASN A 384 -18.25 -20.43 -13.02
C ASN A 384 -17.93 -21.92 -13.02
N LYS A 385 -17.17 -22.43 -12.05
CA LYS A 385 -16.87 -23.86 -11.91
C LYS A 385 -18.12 -24.67 -11.70
N TYR A 386 -19.07 -24.18 -10.92
CA TYR A 386 -20.37 -24.86 -10.68
C TYR A 386 -21.32 -24.70 -11.86
N LEU A 387 -21.36 -23.55 -12.52
CA LEU A 387 -22.21 -23.28 -13.68
C LEU A 387 -21.85 -24.14 -14.90
N LYS A 388 -20.57 -24.53 -15.06
CA LYS A 388 -20.09 -25.39 -16.14
C LYS A 388 -20.40 -26.87 -15.87
N GLY A 389 -20.68 -27.26 -14.62
CA GLY A 389 -21.00 -28.62 -14.20
C GLY A 389 -22.49 -28.90 -14.01
N LEU A 390 -23.32 -27.87 -14.06
CA LEU A 390 -24.78 -27.90 -14.03
C LEU A 390 -25.34 -27.76 -15.46
#